data_ffbd919c78ba1aa7506145ec2dffb581
#
_entry.id   ffbd919c78ba1aa7506145ec2dffb581
#
_cell.length_a   1.000
_cell.length_b   1.000
_cell.length_c   1.000
_cell.angle_alpha   90.00
_cell.angle_beta   90.00
_cell.angle_gamma   90.00
#
_symmetry.space_group_name_H-M   'P 1'
#
loop_
_entity.id
_entity.type
_entity.pdbx_description
1 polymer ?
#
loop_
_entity_poly.entity_id
_entity_poly.type
_entity_poly.pdbx_seq_one_letter_code
_entity_poly.pdbx_strand_id
1 'polypeptide(L)'
;MKSLFRSSWILAFVICSAVLWCPLSLRAQQTTRRPPGQKSQPPVTKARFDLGNSALRIPLEIDNNLILLRVNVNGSKPLKFIFDTGASISCISSKRAAELGLKSQGQFDGDATGGRIQGATIEGVEFRVQGAKVSKLTVASFPFPTPPGFDFDGIIGCDFIKQFVIEVDYLKRIMNLYDPPTYRYVGRGKRVPLILIGQNSPLVDVKIFLSGRVPVKAQVEVDTGGDNAVLVNSPFVKRHKLVEAMQNTTQDSRNGVGGNQQVITGRANAVKLGSFTLKNVPVQFSLDTEGAGASEENDGLIGGEIFRRFKVTLDYSRKRMILEPNKSFNDPYNLEGGRE
;
A
#
# COMPACT_ATOMS: atom_id res chain seq x y z
N MET A 1 -74.40 -7.09 0.96
CA MET A 1 -74.87 -6.89 -0.44
C MET A 1 -73.69 -7.15 -1.33
N LYS A 2 -73.51 -8.37 -1.92
CA LYS A 2 -73.84 -8.74 -3.29
C LYS A 2 -72.95 -7.93 -4.25
N SER A 3 -72.10 -8.46 -5.16
CA SER A 3 -72.04 -9.74 -5.93
C SER A 3 -70.69 -9.74 -6.67
N LEU A 4 -69.86 -10.77 -6.77
CA LEU A 4 -69.84 -11.90 -7.67
C LEU A 4 -69.95 -11.53 -9.17
N PHE A 5 -68.90 -11.93 -9.95
CA PHE A 5 -68.93 -12.71 -11.20
C PHE A 5 -67.49 -12.72 -11.77
N ARG A 6 -66.72 -13.79 -11.82
CA ARG A 6 -66.70 -15.03 -12.61
C ARG A 6 -66.35 -14.82 -14.10
N SER A 7 -65.19 -15.37 -14.43
CA SER A 7 -64.84 -16.35 -15.48
C SER A 7 -64.87 -15.90 -16.96
N SER A 8 -63.81 -16.15 -17.71
CA SER A 8 -63.79 -17.32 -18.59
C SER A 8 -62.55 -17.38 -19.46
N TRP A 9 -62.10 -18.56 -19.65
CA TRP A 9 -61.04 -19.09 -20.52
C TRP A 9 -61.32 -18.94 -21.98
N ILE A 10 -60.26 -18.73 -22.82
CA ILE A 10 -60.19 -19.35 -24.19
C ILE A 10 -58.75 -19.66 -24.50
N LEU A 11 -58.49 -20.97 -24.69
CA LEU A 11 -57.34 -21.57 -25.35
C LEU A 11 -57.48 -21.38 -26.85
N ALA A 12 -56.41 -21.04 -27.55
CA ALA A 12 -56.30 -21.31 -28.99
C ALA A 12 -54.90 -21.78 -29.31
N PHE A 13 -54.79 -23.05 -29.59
CA PHE A 13 -53.66 -23.70 -30.30
C PHE A 13 -53.65 -23.29 -31.75
N VAL A 14 -52.48 -22.91 -32.30
CA VAL A 14 -52.20 -23.12 -33.74
C VAL A 14 -50.77 -23.62 -33.87
N ILE A 15 -50.70 -24.73 -34.57
CA ILE A 15 -49.54 -25.54 -34.89
C ILE A 15 -48.92 -25.08 -36.21
N CYS A 16 -47.59 -25.31 -36.34
CA CYS A 16 -46.80 -25.55 -37.55
C CYS A 16 -46.16 -24.37 -38.27
N SER A 17 -44.83 -24.27 -38.26
CA SER A 17 -44.03 -24.86 -39.35
C SER A 17 -42.55 -24.67 -39.03
N ALA A 18 -41.81 -25.75 -38.98
CA ALA A 18 -40.36 -25.78 -38.94
C ALA A 18 -39.77 -25.26 -40.26
N VAL A 19 -38.94 -24.24 -40.19
CA VAL A 19 -37.96 -23.94 -41.21
C VAL A 19 -36.60 -23.87 -40.56
N LEU A 20 -35.80 -24.90 -40.79
CA LEU A 20 -34.40 -24.95 -40.50
C LEU A 20 -33.65 -23.84 -41.28
N TRP A 21 -33.26 -22.79 -40.57
CA TRP A 21 -32.22 -21.89 -41.04
C TRP A 21 -31.03 -21.97 -40.10
N CYS A 22 -29.98 -22.62 -40.60
CA CYS A 22 -28.66 -22.64 -40.02
C CYS A 22 -28.01 -21.26 -40.27
N PRO A 23 -27.69 -20.44 -39.26
CA PRO A 23 -26.81 -19.32 -39.52
C PRO A 23 -25.38 -19.80 -39.36
N LEU A 24 -24.65 -19.77 -40.47
CA LEU A 24 -23.19 -19.77 -40.44
C LEU A 24 -22.72 -18.72 -39.43
N SER A 25 -22.17 -19.19 -38.33
CA SER A 25 -21.46 -18.33 -37.38
C SER A 25 -20.17 -17.82 -38.04
N LEU A 26 -20.25 -16.65 -38.65
CA LEU A 26 -19.06 -15.83 -38.87
C LEU A 26 -18.51 -15.48 -37.49
N ARG A 27 -17.49 -16.20 -37.06
CA ARG A 27 -16.60 -15.74 -36.02
C ARG A 27 -15.91 -14.47 -36.53
N ALA A 28 -16.49 -13.31 -36.21
CA ALA A 28 -15.79 -12.07 -36.26
C ALA A 28 -14.65 -12.17 -35.24
N GLN A 29 -13.43 -12.32 -35.73
CA GLN A 29 -12.22 -12.06 -34.92
C GLN A 29 -12.30 -10.60 -34.51
N GLN A 30 -12.74 -10.36 -33.27
CA GLN A 30 -12.55 -9.08 -32.62
C GLN A 30 -11.03 -8.90 -32.40
N THR A 31 -10.37 -8.36 -33.41
CA THR A 31 -9.10 -7.69 -33.17
C THR A 31 -9.38 -6.49 -32.30
N THR A 32 -9.15 -6.63 -31.01
CA THR A 32 -9.13 -5.51 -30.08
C THR A 32 -7.99 -4.58 -30.51
N ARG A 33 -8.31 -3.62 -31.38
CA ARG A 33 -7.42 -2.49 -31.66
C ARG A 33 -7.27 -1.71 -30.35
N ARG A 34 -6.08 -1.78 -29.74
CA ARG A 34 -5.68 -0.86 -28.67
C ARG A 34 -5.86 0.58 -29.14
N PRO A 35 -6.33 1.49 -28.27
CA PRO A 35 -6.33 2.91 -28.58
C PRO A 35 -4.91 3.36 -28.93
N PRO A 36 -4.71 4.19 -29.98
CA PRO A 36 -3.40 4.73 -30.28
C PRO A 36 -2.97 5.69 -29.17
N GLY A 37 -1.89 5.36 -28.43
CA GLY A 37 -1.29 6.23 -27.43
C GLY A 37 -0.84 5.56 -26.13
N GLN A 38 -1.32 4.36 -25.78
CA GLN A 38 -0.75 3.63 -24.63
C GLN A 38 0.58 2.99 -25.06
N LYS A 39 1.69 3.68 -24.74
CA LYS A 39 3.01 3.05 -24.74
C LYS A 39 2.91 1.88 -23.76
N SER A 40 3.17 0.66 -24.24
CA SER A 40 3.30 -0.51 -23.39
C SER A 40 4.37 -0.19 -22.33
N GLN A 41 4.06 -0.29 -21.05
CA GLN A 41 5.10 -0.28 -20.03
C GLN A 41 6.12 -1.36 -20.42
N PRO A 42 7.43 -1.04 -20.45
CA PRO A 42 8.43 -2.05 -20.72
C PRO A 42 8.27 -3.18 -19.71
N PRO A 43 8.37 -4.44 -20.13
CA PRO A 43 8.17 -5.57 -19.24
C PRO A 43 9.16 -5.48 -18.08
N VAL A 44 8.64 -5.31 -16.87
CA VAL A 44 9.46 -5.35 -15.65
C VAL A 44 10.14 -6.71 -15.64
N THR A 45 11.48 -6.73 -15.62
CA THR A 45 12.21 -7.98 -15.52
C THR A 45 11.90 -8.57 -14.14
N LYS A 46 11.52 -9.84 -14.11
CA LYS A 46 11.35 -10.60 -12.87
C LYS A 46 12.58 -10.42 -11.99
N ALA A 47 12.35 -10.33 -10.68
CA ALA A 47 13.43 -10.27 -9.70
C ALA A 47 14.48 -11.37 -9.92
N ARG A 48 15.73 -11.03 -9.68
CA ARG A 48 16.87 -11.97 -9.76
C ARG A 48 17.57 -12.02 -8.42
N PHE A 49 17.91 -13.22 -8.00
CA PHE A 49 18.76 -13.47 -6.84
C PHE A 49 20.19 -13.75 -7.31
N ASP A 50 21.17 -13.37 -6.49
CA ASP A 50 22.57 -13.66 -6.78
C ASP A 50 22.87 -15.16 -6.61
N LEU A 51 22.20 -15.80 -5.63
CA LEU A 51 22.29 -17.24 -5.36
C LEU A 51 20.90 -17.82 -5.09
N GLY A 52 20.56 -18.92 -5.74
CA GLY A 52 19.30 -19.64 -5.51
C GLY A 52 18.05 -18.78 -5.77
N ASN A 53 17.09 -18.80 -4.83
CA ASN A 53 15.78 -18.18 -4.92
C ASN A 53 15.40 -17.39 -3.66
N SER A 54 16.42 -16.90 -2.93
CA SER A 54 16.25 -16.03 -1.78
C SER A 54 17.46 -15.15 -1.52
N ALA A 55 17.24 -14.01 -0.87
CA ALA A 55 18.25 -13.16 -0.29
C ALA A 55 17.93 -12.99 1.20
N LEU A 56 18.83 -13.46 2.05
CA LEU A 56 18.55 -13.60 3.47
C LEU A 56 19.43 -12.65 4.30
N ARG A 57 18.89 -12.25 5.47
CA ARG A 57 19.57 -11.43 6.46
C ARG A 57 20.07 -10.09 5.90
N ILE A 58 19.31 -9.48 5.01
CA ILE A 58 19.59 -8.11 4.52
C ILE A 58 19.49 -7.17 5.73
N PRO A 59 20.56 -6.43 6.09
CA PRO A 59 20.51 -5.53 7.23
C PRO A 59 19.57 -4.35 6.99
N LEU A 60 18.84 -3.97 8.03
CA LEU A 60 17.93 -2.81 8.06
C LEU A 60 18.45 -1.77 9.04
N GLU A 61 18.28 -0.51 8.69
CA GLU A 61 18.25 0.58 9.66
C GLU A 61 16.76 0.84 10.00
N ILE A 62 16.45 1.04 11.27
CA ILE A 62 15.10 1.45 11.69
C ILE A 62 15.25 2.81 12.34
N ASP A 63 14.61 3.81 11.75
CA ASP A 63 14.59 5.17 12.25
C ASP A 63 13.13 5.63 12.33
N ASN A 64 12.70 6.00 13.52
CA ASN A 64 11.32 6.43 13.79
C ASN A 64 10.25 5.49 13.19
N ASN A 65 10.40 4.16 13.40
CA ASN A 65 9.57 3.08 12.85
C ASN A 65 9.67 2.87 11.33
N LEU A 66 10.38 3.73 10.59
CA LEU A 66 10.62 3.57 9.16
C LEU A 66 11.73 2.57 8.91
N ILE A 67 11.57 1.79 7.85
CA ILE A 67 12.57 0.82 7.40
C ILE A 67 13.46 1.47 6.35
N LEU A 68 14.77 1.48 6.60
CA LEU A 68 15.76 2.01 5.67
C LEU A 68 16.66 0.88 5.17
N LEU A 69 16.86 0.84 3.85
CA LEU A 69 17.68 -0.14 3.13
C LEU A 69 18.83 0.52 2.41
N ARG A 70 19.92 -0.23 2.23
CA ARG A 70 21.03 0.14 1.32
C ARG A 70 20.73 -0.42 -0.07
N VAL A 71 20.64 0.49 -1.05
CA VAL A 71 20.28 0.20 -2.45
C VAL A 71 21.33 0.73 -3.39
N ASN A 72 21.81 -0.11 -4.32
CA ASN A 72 22.61 0.35 -5.44
C ASN A 72 21.68 0.63 -6.63
N VAL A 73 21.79 1.80 -7.21
CA VAL A 73 21.05 2.24 -8.39
C VAL A 73 21.95 2.18 -9.61
N ASN A 74 21.65 1.33 -10.59
CA ASN A 74 22.48 1.12 -11.80
C ASN A 74 23.97 0.89 -11.49
N GLY A 75 24.26 0.13 -10.42
CA GLY A 75 25.64 -0.16 -10.00
C GLY A 75 26.32 0.96 -9.19
N SER A 76 25.60 1.96 -8.73
CA SER A 76 26.14 3.02 -7.85
C SER A 76 26.71 2.48 -6.54
N LYS A 77 27.36 3.35 -5.76
CA LYS A 77 27.56 3.10 -4.32
C LYS A 77 26.21 2.94 -3.62
N PRO A 78 26.16 2.24 -2.47
CA PRO A 78 24.91 2.08 -1.71
C PRO A 78 24.33 3.42 -1.27
N LEU A 79 23.06 3.63 -1.57
CA LEU A 79 22.25 4.78 -1.21
C LEU A 79 21.23 4.37 -0.14
N LYS A 80 20.69 5.32 0.62
CA LYS A 80 19.70 5.07 1.68
C LYS A 80 18.29 5.24 1.14
N PHE A 81 17.48 4.18 1.17
CA PHE A 81 16.11 4.17 0.67
C PHE A 81 15.13 3.77 1.77
N ILE A 82 14.00 4.45 1.84
CA ILE A 82 12.85 4.03 2.64
C ILE A 82 12.18 2.84 1.93
N PHE A 83 11.86 1.79 2.68
CA PHE A 83 11.04 0.68 2.20
C PHE A 83 9.57 0.99 2.50
N ASP A 84 8.78 1.24 1.45
CA ASP A 84 7.47 1.86 1.55
C ASP A 84 6.42 1.08 0.74
N THR A 85 5.53 0.38 1.44
CA THR A 85 4.42 -0.36 0.82
C THR A 85 3.24 0.53 0.43
N GLY A 86 3.19 1.79 0.91
CA GLY A 86 2.23 2.80 0.49
C GLY A 86 2.61 3.49 -0.82
N ALA A 87 3.89 3.46 -1.21
CA ALA A 87 4.33 3.99 -2.50
C ALA A 87 4.02 3.01 -3.64
N SER A 88 3.16 3.39 -4.57
CA SER A 88 2.81 2.57 -5.74
C SER A 88 3.98 2.37 -6.71
N ILE A 89 4.91 3.32 -6.76
CA ILE A 89 6.10 3.36 -7.62
C ILE A 89 7.32 3.76 -6.80
N SER A 90 8.46 3.16 -7.10
CA SER A 90 9.74 3.53 -6.50
C SER A 90 10.17 4.93 -6.96
N CYS A 91 10.83 5.67 -6.06
CA CYS A 91 11.24 7.05 -6.31
C CYS A 91 12.71 7.27 -5.96
N ILE A 92 13.32 8.27 -6.60
CA ILE A 92 14.67 8.75 -6.30
C ILE A 92 14.66 10.27 -6.22
N SER A 93 15.39 10.88 -5.29
CA SER A 93 15.47 12.33 -5.22
C SER A 93 16.08 12.90 -6.51
N SER A 94 15.55 14.03 -7.00
CA SER A 94 16.03 14.66 -8.23
C SER A 94 17.52 15.05 -8.15
N LYS A 95 17.99 15.44 -6.97
CA LYS A 95 19.40 15.68 -6.69
C LYS A 95 20.23 14.42 -6.92
N ARG A 96 19.82 13.28 -6.34
CA ARG A 96 20.55 12.02 -6.48
C ARG A 96 20.47 11.47 -7.90
N ALA A 97 19.34 11.60 -8.56
CA ALA A 97 19.19 11.22 -9.97
C ALA A 97 20.17 11.99 -10.86
N ALA A 98 20.32 13.30 -10.66
CA ALA A 98 21.29 14.12 -11.39
C ALA A 98 22.74 13.70 -11.12
N GLU A 99 23.13 13.47 -9.85
CA GLU A 99 24.45 13.00 -9.48
C GLU A 99 24.83 11.64 -10.11
N LEU A 100 23.82 10.78 -10.33
CA LEU A 100 24.00 9.48 -11.01
C LEU A 100 23.89 9.56 -12.53
N GLY A 101 23.66 10.74 -13.10
CA GLY A 101 23.52 10.94 -14.54
C GLY A 101 22.27 10.28 -15.13
N LEU A 102 21.23 10.03 -14.32
CA LEU A 102 19.98 9.43 -14.78
C LEU A 102 19.20 10.45 -15.61
N LYS A 103 18.69 10.01 -16.75
CA LYS A 103 18.00 10.89 -17.70
C LYS A 103 16.49 10.78 -17.55
N SER A 104 15.82 11.91 -17.40
CA SER A 104 14.35 11.99 -17.42
C SER A 104 13.82 11.70 -18.82
N GLN A 105 12.70 10.97 -18.90
CA GLN A 105 12.06 10.56 -20.14
C GLN A 105 10.59 10.92 -20.23
N GLY A 106 9.98 11.39 -19.12
CA GLY A 106 8.58 11.78 -19.05
C GLY A 106 8.30 12.64 -17.83
N GLN A 107 7.03 12.98 -17.66
CA GLN A 107 6.54 13.71 -16.49
C GLN A 107 5.91 12.74 -15.50
N PHE A 108 5.96 13.08 -14.22
CA PHE A 108 5.32 12.40 -13.11
C PHE A 108 4.45 13.39 -12.35
N ASP A 109 3.24 12.97 -12.03
CA ASP A 109 2.30 13.67 -11.16
C ASP A 109 1.60 12.64 -10.29
N GLY A 110 1.52 12.88 -8.98
CA GLY A 110 0.94 11.92 -8.04
C GLY A 110 0.51 12.56 -6.73
N ASP A 111 -0.40 11.87 -6.06
CA ASP A 111 -0.83 12.21 -4.71
C ASP A 111 0.16 11.66 -3.68
N ALA A 112 0.42 12.43 -2.65
CA ALA A 112 1.30 12.06 -1.56
C ALA A 112 0.76 12.60 -0.23
N THR A 113 1.31 12.13 0.88
CA THR A 113 1.00 12.67 2.21
C THR A 113 1.37 14.14 2.27
N GLY A 114 0.40 14.99 2.62
CA GLY A 114 0.56 16.45 2.72
C GLY A 114 0.36 17.20 1.40
N GLY A 115 -0.05 16.52 0.29
CA GLY A 115 -0.38 17.21 -0.97
C GLY A 115 -0.03 16.42 -2.22
N ARG A 116 0.17 17.12 -3.33
CA ARG A 116 0.56 16.55 -4.63
C ARG A 116 2.04 16.75 -4.90
N ILE A 117 2.62 15.82 -5.62
CA ILE A 117 4.01 15.89 -6.07
C ILE A 117 4.08 15.87 -7.59
N GLN A 118 5.00 16.67 -8.12
CA GLN A 118 5.31 16.71 -9.55
C GLN A 118 6.79 16.47 -9.76
N GLY A 119 7.13 15.81 -10.85
CA GLY A 119 8.49 15.47 -11.16
C GLY A 119 8.63 14.85 -12.53
N ALA A 120 9.63 13.98 -12.66
CA ALA A 120 9.94 13.29 -13.89
C ALA A 120 9.86 11.78 -13.70
N THR A 121 9.74 11.04 -14.80
CA THR A 121 9.94 9.59 -14.84
C THR A 121 11.31 9.27 -15.44
N ILE A 122 11.93 8.22 -14.92
CA ILE A 122 13.22 7.67 -15.38
C ILE A 122 13.01 6.19 -15.64
N GLU A 123 13.23 5.74 -16.87
CA GLU A 123 13.01 4.36 -17.28
C GLU A 123 14.30 3.53 -17.25
N GLY A 124 14.15 2.21 -17.15
CA GLY A 124 15.27 1.27 -17.28
C GLY A 124 16.18 1.18 -16.06
N VAL A 125 15.73 1.65 -14.91
CA VAL A 125 16.50 1.67 -13.67
C VAL A 125 16.60 0.26 -13.07
N GLU A 126 17.78 -0.10 -12.58
CA GLU A 126 18.02 -1.29 -11.76
C GLU A 126 18.20 -0.90 -10.31
N PHE A 127 17.42 -1.48 -9.43
CA PHE A 127 17.65 -1.46 -7.98
C PHE A 127 18.18 -2.80 -7.52
N ARG A 128 19.31 -2.74 -6.81
CA ARG A 128 19.96 -3.89 -6.19
C ARG A 128 20.03 -3.69 -4.69
N VAL A 129 19.52 -4.65 -3.94
CA VAL A 129 19.77 -4.82 -2.50
C VAL A 129 20.73 -6.00 -2.31
N GLN A 130 21.20 -6.23 -1.10
CA GLN A 130 22.07 -7.38 -0.84
C GLN A 130 21.41 -8.70 -1.29
N GLY A 131 22.02 -9.38 -2.25
CA GLY A 131 21.61 -10.71 -2.73
C GLY A 131 20.45 -10.74 -3.72
N ALA A 132 19.82 -9.59 -4.07
CA ALA A 132 18.72 -9.54 -5.02
C ALA A 132 18.66 -8.22 -5.80
N LYS A 133 18.06 -8.28 -6.99
CA LYS A 133 17.85 -7.09 -7.83
C LYS A 133 16.56 -7.16 -8.64
N VAL A 134 16.04 -5.99 -9.00
CA VAL A 134 14.98 -5.80 -9.99
C VAL A 134 15.46 -4.77 -11.01
N SER A 135 15.36 -5.11 -12.29
CA SER A 135 15.84 -4.27 -13.39
C SER A 135 14.68 -3.76 -14.23
N LYS A 136 14.94 -2.74 -15.05
CA LYS A 136 13.98 -2.11 -15.96
C LYS A 136 12.77 -1.49 -15.24
N LEU A 137 12.99 -0.97 -14.04
CA LEU A 137 12.01 -0.18 -13.33
C LEU A 137 11.82 1.18 -14.03
N THR A 138 10.60 1.69 -13.98
CA THR A 138 10.32 3.10 -14.23
C THR A 138 10.14 3.74 -12.86
N VAL A 139 11.02 4.67 -12.51
CA VAL A 139 11.00 5.33 -11.19
C VAL A 139 10.59 6.78 -11.33
N ALA A 140 9.92 7.33 -10.31
CA ALA A 140 9.65 8.75 -10.22
C ALA A 140 10.86 9.49 -9.65
N SER A 141 11.06 10.74 -10.09
CA SER A 141 12.14 11.60 -9.61
C SER A 141 11.59 12.99 -9.34
N PHE A 142 11.72 13.45 -8.09
CA PHE A 142 11.28 14.76 -7.64
C PHE A 142 12.13 15.23 -6.44
N PRO A 143 12.10 16.51 -6.05
CA PRO A 143 12.78 17.00 -4.84
C PRO A 143 12.12 16.40 -3.60
N PHE A 144 12.91 15.72 -2.76
CA PHE A 144 12.41 15.24 -1.47
C PHE A 144 12.53 16.33 -0.42
N PRO A 145 11.51 16.54 0.43
CA PRO A 145 11.68 17.29 1.64
C PRO A 145 12.63 16.54 2.55
N THR A 146 13.71 17.19 2.97
CA THR A 146 14.69 16.63 3.90
C THR A 146 14.55 17.32 5.27
N PRO A 147 13.77 16.74 6.20
CA PRO A 147 13.71 17.26 7.55
C PRO A 147 15.11 17.24 8.19
N PRO A 148 15.47 18.19 9.04
CA PRO A 148 16.76 18.18 9.72
C PRO A 148 17.00 16.83 10.45
N GLY A 149 18.15 16.20 10.18
CA GLY A 149 18.55 14.94 10.82
C GLY A 149 17.91 13.68 10.24
N PHE A 150 17.08 13.76 9.19
CA PHE A 150 16.58 12.60 8.46
C PHE A 150 16.91 12.75 6.98
N ASP A 151 17.89 11.97 6.50
CA ASP A 151 18.37 12.01 5.12
C ASP A 151 18.16 10.65 4.44
N PHE A 152 17.58 10.68 3.24
CA PHE A 152 17.36 9.52 2.41
C PHE A 152 17.42 9.91 0.91
N ASP A 153 17.82 8.96 0.06
CA ASP A 153 18.06 9.17 -1.35
C ASP A 153 16.87 8.77 -2.23
N GLY A 154 16.00 7.89 -1.71
CA GLY A 154 14.89 7.34 -2.47
C GLY A 154 13.91 6.54 -1.64
N ILE A 155 12.90 6.02 -2.34
CA ILE A 155 11.82 5.18 -1.80
C ILE A 155 11.74 3.94 -2.67
N ILE A 156 11.72 2.75 -2.04
CA ILE A 156 11.37 1.49 -2.70
C ILE A 156 9.87 1.31 -2.57
N GLY A 157 9.16 1.29 -3.70
CA GLY A 157 7.72 1.12 -3.77
C GLY A 157 7.26 -0.26 -4.20
N CYS A 158 5.94 -0.39 -4.40
CA CYS A 158 5.26 -1.63 -4.75
C CYS A 158 5.74 -2.26 -6.06
N ASP A 159 6.25 -1.49 -7.00
CA ASP A 159 6.83 -1.98 -8.27
C ASP A 159 8.03 -2.93 -8.03
N PHE A 160 8.86 -2.65 -7.03
CA PHE A 160 9.92 -3.51 -6.54
C PHE A 160 9.39 -4.57 -5.58
N ILE A 161 8.62 -4.15 -4.57
CA ILE A 161 8.19 -4.96 -3.43
C ILE A 161 7.41 -6.20 -3.87
N LYS A 162 6.47 -6.06 -4.79
CA LYS A 162 5.61 -7.15 -5.28
C LYS A 162 6.34 -8.27 -6.02
N GLN A 163 7.61 -8.07 -6.36
CA GLN A 163 8.43 -9.08 -7.01
C GLN A 163 8.85 -10.22 -6.06
N PHE A 164 8.68 -10.02 -4.75
CA PHE A 164 9.17 -10.91 -3.70
C PHE A 164 8.06 -11.30 -2.72
N VAL A 165 8.28 -12.38 -1.99
CA VAL A 165 7.73 -12.53 -0.64
C VAL A 165 8.75 -11.96 0.31
N ILE A 166 8.34 -11.03 1.17
CA ILE A 166 9.22 -10.24 2.01
C ILE A 166 8.92 -10.54 3.47
N GLU A 167 9.96 -10.87 4.23
CA GLU A 167 9.87 -11.06 5.67
C GLU A 167 10.71 -9.99 6.38
N VAL A 168 10.10 -9.20 7.24
CA VAL A 168 10.75 -8.16 8.04
C VAL A 168 10.73 -8.55 9.50
N ASP A 169 11.92 -8.64 10.12
CA ASP A 169 12.09 -8.80 11.56
C ASP A 169 12.63 -7.49 12.13
N TYR A 170 11.73 -6.66 12.67
CA TYR A 170 12.08 -5.36 13.24
C TYR A 170 13.04 -5.45 14.43
N LEU A 171 12.91 -6.50 15.24
CA LEU A 171 13.78 -6.67 16.42
C LEU A 171 15.21 -7.06 16.05
N LYS A 172 15.36 -7.92 15.04
CA LYS A 172 16.67 -8.33 14.54
C LYS A 172 17.23 -7.35 13.53
N ARG A 173 16.40 -6.40 13.05
CA ARG A 173 16.74 -5.45 12.01
C ARG A 173 17.25 -6.14 10.74
N ILE A 174 16.50 -7.14 10.29
CA ILE A 174 16.80 -7.88 9.06
C ILE A 174 15.57 -8.04 8.20
N MET A 175 15.81 -8.08 6.89
CA MET A 175 14.81 -8.44 5.88
C MET A 175 15.27 -9.71 5.14
N ASN A 176 14.31 -10.56 4.79
CA ASN A 176 14.52 -11.68 3.89
C ASN A 176 13.62 -11.51 2.68
N LEU A 177 14.16 -11.77 1.49
CA LEU A 177 13.44 -11.78 0.23
C LEU A 177 13.41 -13.20 -0.32
N TYR A 178 12.27 -13.64 -0.83
CA TYR A 178 12.08 -14.97 -1.38
C TYR A 178 11.39 -14.90 -2.74
N ASP A 179 11.72 -15.83 -3.62
CA ASP A 179 10.99 -16.02 -4.88
C ASP A 179 9.57 -16.56 -4.57
N PRO A 180 8.50 -15.84 -5.00
CA PRO A 180 7.13 -16.20 -4.62
C PRO A 180 6.72 -17.65 -4.95
N PRO A 181 7.04 -18.24 -6.12
CA PRO A 181 6.71 -19.64 -6.43
C PRO A 181 7.28 -20.65 -5.45
N THR A 182 8.50 -20.43 -4.96
CA THR A 182 9.22 -21.41 -4.12
C THR A 182 8.97 -21.22 -2.63
N TYR A 183 8.49 -20.03 -2.24
CA TYR A 183 8.28 -19.70 -0.83
C TYR A 183 7.23 -20.57 -0.15
N ARG A 184 7.58 -21.09 1.02
CA ARG A 184 6.65 -21.77 1.94
C ARG A 184 6.82 -21.18 3.33
N TYR A 185 5.72 -20.67 3.86
CA TYR A 185 5.73 -20.14 5.23
C TYR A 185 5.78 -21.29 6.25
N VAL A 186 6.77 -21.22 7.13
CA VAL A 186 6.98 -22.16 8.22
C VAL A 186 7.07 -21.38 9.52
N GLY A 187 5.93 -21.05 10.13
CA GLY A 187 5.86 -20.27 11.37
C GLY A 187 4.51 -20.35 12.04
N ARG A 188 4.34 -19.60 13.14
CA ARG A 188 3.12 -19.57 13.95
C ARG A 188 2.27 -18.32 13.72
N GLY A 189 2.65 -17.47 12.77
CA GLY A 189 1.97 -16.22 12.46
C GLY A 189 0.54 -16.42 11.96
N LYS A 190 -0.28 -15.41 12.18
CA LYS A 190 -1.66 -15.38 11.71
C LYS A 190 -1.75 -14.66 10.37
N ARG A 191 -2.52 -15.23 9.46
CA ARG A 191 -2.75 -14.66 8.13
C ARG A 191 -3.79 -13.55 8.21
N VAL A 192 -3.49 -12.43 7.56
CA VAL A 192 -4.40 -11.31 7.32
C VAL A 192 -4.54 -11.19 5.81
N PRO A 193 -5.76 -11.28 5.25
CA PRO A 193 -5.97 -11.09 3.82
C PRO A 193 -5.56 -9.68 3.38
N LEU A 194 -4.94 -9.57 2.21
CA LEU A 194 -4.67 -8.31 1.54
C LEU A 194 -5.64 -8.11 0.38
N ILE A 195 -6.18 -6.92 0.28
CA ILE A 195 -6.91 -6.44 -0.88
C ILE A 195 -5.93 -5.55 -1.66
N LEU A 196 -5.70 -5.86 -2.93
CA LEU A 196 -4.78 -5.09 -3.76
C LEU A 196 -5.59 -4.18 -4.68
N ILE A 197 -5.35 -2.88 -4.59
CA ILE A 197 -6.01 -1.86 -5.43
C ILE A 197 -5.01 -1.15 -6.33
N GLY A 198 -5.50 -0.51 -7.38
CA GLY A 198 -4.69 0.29 -8.30
C GLY A 198 -3.45 -0.47 -8.80
N GLN A 199 -2.29 0.08 -8.56
CA GLN A 199 -0.99 -0.52 -8.92
C GLN A 199 -0.41 -1.45 -7.84
N ASN A 200 -1.28 -2.10 -7.07
CA ASN A 200 -1.01 -3.06 -5.99
C ASN A 200 -0.75 -2.45 -4.61
N SER A 201 -1.35 -1.30 -4.30
CA SER A 201 -1.41 -0.82 -2.92
C SER A 201 -2.13 -1.84 -2.04
N PRO A 202 -1.51 -2.31 -0.96
CA PRO A 202 -2.05 -3.38 -0.13
C PRO A 202 -2.98 -2.81 0.95
N LEU A 203 -4.25 -3.17 0.91
CA LEU A 203 -5.23 -2.80 1.93
C LEU A 203 -5.54 -3.97 2.86
N VAL A 204 -5.91 -3.66 4.08
CA VAL A 204 -6.43 -4.59 5.09
C VAL A 204 -7.68 -4.03 5.75
N ASP A 205 -8.57 -4.94 6.17
CA ASP A 205 -9.71 -4.57 6.99
C ASP A 205 -9.30 -4.43 8.46
N VAL A 206 -9.67 -3.31 9.07
CA VAL A 206 -9.50 -3.06 10.50
C VAL A 206 -10.83 -2.69 11.14
N LYS A 207 -10.90 -2.82 12.48
CA LYS A 207 -11.99 -2.26 13.29
C LYS A 207 -11.40 -1.33 14.33
N ILE A 208 -11.89 -0.09 14.34
CA ILE A 208 -11.47 0.95 15.27
C ILE A 208 -12.54 1.06 16.37
N PHE A 209 -12.14 0.87 17.63
CA PHE A 209 -13.01 0.92 18.78
C PHE A 209 -12.82 2.27 19.49
N LEU A 210 -13.85 3.10 19.42
CA LEU A 210 -13.91 4.39 20.08
C LEU A 210 -14.84 4.31 21.30
N SER A 211 -14.63 5.18 22.29
CA SER A 211 -15.44 5.18 23.50
C SER A 211 -16.91 5.50 23.22
N GLY A 212 -17.83 4.75 23.82
CA GLY A 212 -19.27 5.00 23.70
C GLY A 212 -19.87 4.78 22.31
N ARG A 213 -19.17 4.12 21.38
CA ARG A 213 -19.64 3.89 20.00
C ARG A 213 -19.51 2.44 19.54
N VAL A 214 -20.33 2.10 18.53
CA VAL A 214 -20.16 0.86 17.77
C VAL A 214 -18.81 0.93 17.03
N PRO A 215 -18.03 -0.16 16.98
CA PRO A 215 -16.76 -0.20 16.28
C PRO A 215 -16.92 0.18 14.81
N VAL A 216 -16.05 1.08 14.33
CA VAL A 216 -16.03 1.52 12.94
C VAL A 216 -15.15 0.55 12.14
N LYS A 217 -15.68 0.02 11.05
CA LYS A 217 -14.90 -0.78 10.10
C LYS A 217 -14.26 0.16 9.10
N ALA A 218 -12.99 -0.06 8.83
CA ALA A 218 -12.21 0.71 7.85
C ALA A 218 -11.35 -0.23 7.02
N GLN A 219 -11.13 0.15 5.77
CA GLN A 219 -10.22 -0.50 4.86
C GLN A 219 -9.01 0.40 4.67
N VAL A 220 -7.89 0.02 5.27
CA VAL A 220 -6.72 0.88 5.40
C VAL A 220 -5.51 0.28 4.69
N GLU A 221 -4.64 1.15 4.20
CA GLU A 221 -3.41 0.77 3.54
C GLU A 221 -2.38 0.23 4.54
N VAL A 222 -1.65 -0.80 4.13
CA VAL A 222 -0.46 -1.30 4.83
C VAL A 222 0.71 -0.46 4.38
N ASP A 223 1.11 0.50 5.20
CA ASP A 223 2.09 1.52 4.84
C ASP A 223 3.32 1.46 5.74
N THR A 224 4.41 0.85 5.26
CA THR A 224 5.71 0.82 5.97
C THR A 224 6.52 2.10 5.80
N GLY A 225 6.09 3.02 4.93
CA GLY A 225 6.64 4.36 4.78
C GLY A 225 6.03 5.39 5.73
N GLY A 226 4.98 5.01 6.48
CA GLY A 226 4.40 5.80 7.56
C GLY A 226 4.97 5.41 8.93
N ASP A 227 5.39 6.39 9.74
CA ASP A 227 5.93 6.18 11.08
C ASP A 227 4.85 6.01 12.17
N ASN A 228 3.62 6.43 11.87
CA ASN A 228 2.46 6.45 12.76
C ASN A 228 1.88 5.05 13.04
N ALA A 229 0.90 4.98 13.96
CA ALA A 229 0.13 3.76 14.21
C ALA A 229 -1.04 3.63 13.23
N VAL A 230 -1.96 4.58 13.26
CA VAL A 230 -3.12 4.64 12.36
C VAL A 230 -3.32 6.10 11.94
N LEU A 231 -3.50 6.33 10.65
CA LEU A 231 -3.98 7.59 10.11
C LEU A 231 -5.27 7.31 9.33
N VAL A 232 -6.27 8.15 9.53
CA VAL A 232 -7.58 8.03 8.88
C VAL A 232 -7.79 9.20 7.94
N ASN A 233 -8.19 8.94 6.71
CA ASN A 233 -8.36 9.94 5.67
C ASN A 233 -9.54 10.87 5.95
N SER A 234 -9.43 12.13 5.55
CA SER A 234 -10.40 13.18 5.88
C SER A 234 -11.82 12.90 5.39
N PRO A 235 -12.09 12.26 4.23
CA PRO A 235 -13.46 11.91 3.84
C PRO A 235 -14.10 10.90 4.79
N PHE A 236 -13.34 9.89 5.21
CA PHE A 236 -13.82 8.87 6.14
C PHE A 236 -14.04 9.46 7.54
N VAL A 237 -13.14 10.32 8.01
CA VAL A 237 -13.27 11.05 9.29
C VAL A 237 -14.57 11.83 9.32
N LYS A 238 -14.87 12.61 8.28
CA LYS A 238 -16.09 13.43 8.15
C LYS A 238 -17.34 12.56 8.10
N ARG A 239 -17.35 11.52 7.26
CA ARG A 239 -18.49 10.60 7.08
C ARG A 239 -18.89 9.93 8.39
N HIS A 240 -17.91 9.56 9.20
CA HIS A 240 -18.15 8.86 10.47
C HIS A 240 -18.10 9.76 11.69
N LYS A 241 -17.90 11.08 11.53
CA LYS A 241 -17.82 12.06 12.63
C LYS A 241 -16.85 11.59 13.73
N LEU A 242 -15.62 11.22 13.32
CA LEU A 242 -14.68 10.54 14.22
C LEU A 242 -14.05 11.50 15.21
N VAL A 243 -13.83 12.76 14.83
CA VAL A 243 -13.24 13.77 15.72
C VAL A 243 -14.18 14.04 16.90
N GLU A 244 -15.48 14.19 16.65
CA GLU A 244 -16.48 14.45 17.68
C GLU A 244 -16.64 13.28 18.67
N ALA A 245 -16.23 12.08 18.25
CA ALA A 245 -16.25 10.88 19.07
C ALA A 245 -15.03 10.72 19.98
N MET A 246 -14.02 11.55 19.79
CA MET A 246 -12.77 11.45 20.53
C MET A 246 -12.74 12.44 21.70
N GLN A 247 -12.20 11.99 22.80
CA GLN A 247 -11.87 12.84 23.95
C GLN A 247 -10.36 13.10 23.98
N ASN A 248 -9.95 14.25 24.48
CA ASN A 248 -8.53 14.59 24.67
C ASN A 248 -7.72 14.51 23.37
N THR A 249 -8.17 15.27 22.35
CA THR A 249 -7.46 15.39 21.09
C THR A 249 -6.49 16.56 21.09
N THR A 250 -5.40 16.43 20.36
CA THR A 250 -4.45 17.49 20.04
C THR A 250 -4.41 17.71 18.54
N GLN A 251 -4.19 18.96 18.12
CA GLN A 251 -3.93 19.27 16.72
C GLN A 251 -2.43 19.34 16.51
N ASP A 252 -1.94 18.64 15.50
CA ASP A 252 -0.54 18.52 15.16
C ASP A 252 -0.31 18.76 13.66
N SER A 253 0.96 19.01 13.33
CA SER A 253 1.43 19.19 11.97
C SER A 253 2.55 18.20 11.68
N ARG A 254 2.46 17.50 10.56
CA ARG A 254 3.44 16.49 10.14
C ARG A 254 3.97 16.81 8.75
N ASN A 255 5.22 16.42 8.51
CA ASN A 255 5.82 16.54 7.19
C ASN A 255 5.61 15.24 6.41
N GLY A 256 4.92 15.33 5.29
CA GLY A 256 4.85 14.27 4.29
C GLY A 256 5.73 14.58 3.08
N VAL A 257 5.80 13.64 2.14
CA VAL A 257 6.57 13.80 0.90
C VAL A 257 5.97 14.88 0.00
N GLY A 258 4.63 15.07 0.07
CA GLY A 258 3.90 16.10 -0.68
C GLY A 258 3.81 17.47 0.01
N GLY A 259 4.29 17.59 1.25
CA GLY A 259 4.19 18.82 2.02
C GLY A 259 3.78 18.60 3.47
N ASN A 260 3.22 19.64 4.07
CA ASN A 260 2.79 19.63 5.45
C ASN A 260 1.37 19.09 5.57
N GLN A 261 1.17 18.08 6.40
CA GLN A 261 -0.13 17.48 6.73
C GLN A 261 -0.60 17.97 8.10
N GLN A 262 -1.83 18.49 8.15
CA GLN A 262 -2.50 18.81 9.42
C GLN A 262 -3.32 17.62 9.88
N VAL A 263 -3.17 17.24 11.16
CA VAL A 263 -3.87 16.12 11.76
C VAL A 263 -4.44 16.46 13.13
N ILE A 264 -5.51 15.76 13.50
CA ILE A 264 -5.99 15.71 14.88
C ILE A 264 -5.59 14.35 15.44
N THR A 265 -4.84 14.34 16.53
CA THR A 265 -4.37 13.13 17.18
C THR A 265 -5.21 12.82 18.41
N GLY A 266 -5.58 11.57 18.59
CA GLY A 266 -6.28 11.04 19.76
C GLY A 266 -5.94 9.57 20.00
N ARG A 267 -6.68 8.90 20.89
CA ARG A 267 -6.47 7.47 21.19
C ARG A 267 -7.76 6.66 21.00
N ALA A 268 -7.69 5.64 20.18
CA ALA A 268 -8.71 4.61 20.12
C ALA A 268 -8.53 3.62 21.29
N ASN A 269 -9.64 3.15 21.87
CA ASN A 269 -9.61 2.12 22.92
C ASN A 269 -8.92 0.85 22.42
N ALA A 270 -9.17 0.50 21.17
CA ALA A 270 -8.50 -0.59 20.50
C ALA A 270 -8.59 -0.46 18.96
N VAL A 271 -7.65 -1.13 18.28
CA VAL A 271 -7.71 -1.42 16.84
C VAL A 271 -7.58 -2.92 16.66
N LYS A 272 -8.52 -3.54 15.94
CA LYS A 272 -8.46 -4.96 15.59
C LYS A 272 -7.98 -5.12 14.17
N LEU A 273 -6.84 -5.83 14.03
CA LEU A 273 -6.22 -6.21 12.76
C LEU A 273 -6.20 -7.75 12.66
N GLY A 274 -7.01 -8.31 11.79
CA GLY A 274 -7.20 -9.76 11.72
C GLY A 274 -7.65 -10.35 13.07
N SER A 275 -6.86 -11.26 13.64
CA SER A 275 -7.11 -11.86 14.96
C SER A 275 -6.50 -11.06 16.13
N PHE A 276 -5.72 -10.02 15.85
CA PHE A 276 -5.03 -9.23 16.88
C PHE A 276 -5.88 -8.04 17.33
N THR A 277 -5.86 -7.76 18.62
CA THR A 277 -6.46 -6.57 19.22
C THR A 277 -5.37 -5.77 19.91
N LEU A 278 -5.05 -4.62 19.35
CA LEU A 278 -4.11 -3.65 19.87
C LEU A 278 -4.88 -2.64 20.71
N LYS A 279 -4.47 -2.39 21.94
CA LYS A 279 -5.19 -1.52 22.89
C LYS A 279 -4.55 -0.14 22.97
N ASN A 280 -5.35 0.89 23.27
CA ASN A 280 -4.91 2.26 23.51
C ASN A 280 -4.08 2.83 22.33
N VAL A 281 -4.53 2.61 21.09
CA VAL A 281 -3.78 2.91 19.86
C VAL A 281 -3.89 4.40 19.55
N PRO A 282 -2.77 5.10 19.28
CA PRO A 282 -2.81 6.45 18.71
C PRO A 282 -3.48 6.42 17.34
N VAL A 283 -4.43 7.32 17.13
CA VAL A 283 -5.10 7.50 15.85
C VAL A 283 -5.00 8.96 15.45
N GLN A 284 -4.60 9.19 14.22
CA GLN A 284 -4.52 10.50 13.61
C GLN A 284 -5.64 10.64 12.59
N PHE A 285 -6.32 11.77 12.60
CA PHE A 285 -7.36 12.14 11.65
C PHE A 285 -6.82 13.22 10.74
N SER A 286 -6.68 12.91 9.46
CA SER A 286 -6.25 13.86 8.45
C SER A 286 -7.25 15.00 8.32
N LEU A 287 -6.74 16.22 8.18
CA LEU A 287 -7.50 17.41 7.82
C LEU A 287 -7.26 17.81 6.36
N ASP A 288 -6.51 17.02 5.61
CA ASP A 288 -6.15 17.31 4.22
C ASP A 288 -7.39 17.45 3.35
N THR A 289 -7.29 18.35 2.37
CA THR A 289 -8.31 18.57 1.35
C THR A 289 -7.88 18.06 -0.03
N GLU A 290 -6.61 17.67 -0.16
CA GLU A 290 -6.01 17.09 -1.36
C GLU A 290 -4.90 16.10 -0.98
N GLY A 291 -4.38 15.36 -1.96
CA GLY A 291 -3.35 14.34 -1.75
C GLY A 291 -3.86 13.08 -1.07
N ALA A 292 -2.94 12.24 -0.62
CA ALA A 292 -3.25 10.92 -0.07
C ALA A 292 -4.18 10.96 1.16
N GLY A 293 -4.02 11.96 2.04
CA GLY A 293 -4.86 12.10 3.24
C GLY A 293 -6.30 12.54 2.97
N ALA A 294 -6.62 12.94 1.72
CA ALA A 294 -7.96 13.28 1.23
C ALA A 294 -8.52 12.23 0.26
N SER A 295 -7.84 11.10 0.08
CA SER A 295 -8.28 10.05 -0.83
C SER A 295 -9.57 9.36 -0.35
N GLU A 296 -10.43 9.00 -1.31
CA GLU A 296 -11.60 8.13 -1.11
C GLU A 296 -11.36 6.68 -1.53
N GLU A 297 -10.17 6.36 -2.09
CA GLU A 297 -9.82 5.01 -2.53
C GLU A 297 -9.60 4.03 -1.38
N ASN A 298 -9.25 4.57 -0.20
CA ASN A 298 -9.13 3.84 1.05
C ASN A 298 -9.53 4.75 2.23
N ASP A 299 -9.69 4.17 3.40
CA ASP A 299 -10.15 4.90 4.59
C ASP A 299 -9.00 5.47 5.43
N GLY A 300 -7.75 5.18 5.05
CA GLY A 300 -6.54 5.60 5.77
C GLY A 300 -5.42 4.60 5.67
N LEU A 301 -4.49 4.61 6.62
CA LEU A 301 -3.35 3.70 6.66
C LEU A 301 -3.03 3.19 8.07
N ILE A 302 -2.31 2.07 8.14
CA ILE A 302 -1.60 1.59 9.33
C ILE A 302 -0.12 1.58 9.04
N GLY A 303 0.67 2.16 9.96
CA GLY A 303 2.09 2.44 9.75
C GLY A 303 3.04 1.60 10.61
N GLY A 304 4.31 2.01 10.57
CA GLY A 304 5.42 1.32 11.21
C GLY A 304 5.27 1.11 12.71
N GLU A 305 4.58 2.02 13.42
CA GLU A 305 4.31 1.87 14.86
C GLU A 305 3.44 0.63 15.18
N ILE A 306 2.60 0.19 14.24
CA ILE A 306 1.88 -1.09 14.35
C ILE A 306 2.82 -2.24 13.97
N PHE A 307 3.53 -2.13 12.83
CA PHE A 307 4.29 -3.24 12.28
C PHE A 307 5.51 -3.62 13.11
N ARG A 308 6.18 -2.68 13.81
CA ARG A 308 7.32 -2.98 14.70
C ARG A 308 6.99 -3.97 15.82
N ARG A 309 5.69 -4.18 16.09
CA ARG A 309 5.18 -5.11 17.11
C ARG A 309 5.13 -6.56 16.64
N PHE A 310 5.48 -6.77 15.37
CA PHE A 310 5.41 -8.07 14.70
C PHE A 310 6.69 -8.37 13.93
N LYS A 311 6.92 -9.64 13.69
CA LYS A 311 7.62 -10.08 12.51
C LYS A 311 6.57 -10.14 11.40
N VAL A 312 6.81 -9.42 10.31
CA VAL A 312 5.85 -9.22 9.23
C VAL A 312 6.27 -9.99 7.99
N THR A 313 5.39 -10.75 7.39
CA THR A 313 5.60 -11.34 6.06
C THR A 313 4.57 -10.78 5.09
N LEU A 314 5.02 -10.17 4.01
CA LEU A 314 4.19 -9.66 2.91
C LEU A 314 4.27 -10.62 1.72
N ASP A 315 3.15 -11.18 1.31
CA ASP A 315 3.04 -12.13 0.19
C ASP A 315 1.96 -11.63 -0.78
N TYR A 316 2.36 -10.71 -1.66
CA TYR A 316 1.48 -10.12 -2.67
C TYR A 316 0.94 -11.16 -3.63
N SER A 317 1.76 -12.16 -3.96
CA SER A 317 1.38 -13.23 -4.90
C SER A 317 0.20 -14.06 -4.41
N ARG A 318 0.05 -14.18 -3.08
CA ARG A 318 -1.05 -14.90 -2.43
C ARG A 318 -2.00 -13.97 -1.69
N LYS A 319 -1.90 -12.66 -1.93
CA LYS A 319 -2.76 -11.61 -1.33
C LYS A 319 -2.91 -11.79 0.18
N ARG A 320 -1.79 -11.85 0.87
CA ARG A 320 -1.78 -12.04 2.33
C ARG A 320 -0.60 -11.36 3.00
N MET A 321 -0.84 -10.87 4.19
CA MET A 321 0.16 -10.53 5.19
C MET A 321 0.13 -11.60 6.30
N ILE A 322 1.28 -11.94 6.86
CA ILE A 322 1.37 -12.85 8.01
C ILE A 322 2.04 -12.08 9.13
N LEU A 323 1.41 -12.07 10.30
CA LEU A 323 1.86 -11.35 11.47
C LEU A 323 2.21 -12.33 12.60
N GLU A 324 3.43 -12.28 13.09
CA GLU A 324 3.87 -12.97 14.30
C GLU A 324 4.19 -11.93 15.37
N PRO A 325 3.42 -11.87 16.48
CA PRO A 325 3.74 -10.95 17.58
C PRO A 325 5.16 -11.19 18.10
N ASN A 326 5.88 -10.11 18.31
CA ASN A 326 7.21 -10.14 18.92
C ASN A 326 7.15 -9.59 20.35
N LYS A 327 8.32 -9.44 21.02
CA LYS A 327 8.39 -8.96 22.40
C LYS A 327 7.84 -7.55 22.60
N SER A 328 7.81 -6.72 21.54
CA SER A 328 7.28 -5.35 21.54
C SER A 328 5.77 -5.28 21.32
N PHE A 329 5.05 -6.40 21.23
CA PHE A 329 3.62 -6.41 20.93
C PHE A 329 2.78 -5.57 21.89
N ASN A 330 3.13 -5.57 23.18
CA ASN A 330 2.43 -4.83 24.23
C ASN A 330 3.16 -3.57 24.70
N ASP A 331 4.24 -3.15 24.03
CA ASP A 331 4.97 -1.94 24.40
C ASP A 331 4.07 -0.70 24.32
N PRO A 332 4.28 0.32 25.15
CA PRO A 332 3.62 1.61 25.01
C PRO A 332 3.78 2.17 23.59
N TYR A 333 2.81 2.94 23.12
CA TYR A 333 2.92 3.71 21.89
C TYR A 333 3.64 5.02 22.15
N ASN A 334 4.59 5.34 21.29
CA ASN A 334 5.20 6.66 21.28
C ASN A 334 4.22 7.65 20.64
N LEU A 335 3.81 8.69 21.38
CA LEU A 335 2.92 9.74 20.87
C LEU A 335 3.67 10.83 20.13
N GLU A 336 4.90 11.03 20.54
CA GLU A 336 5.81 11.95 19.92
C GLU A 336 6.56 11.16 18.85
N GLY A 337 6.54 11.62 17.61
CA GLY A 337 7.55 11.24 16.62
C GLY A 337 8.90 11.66 17.23
N GLY A 338 9.29 10.89 18.25
CA GLY A 338 10.39 11.23 19.13
C GLY A 338 11.70 11.06 18.41
N ARG A 339 12.30 12.18 18.11
CA ARG A 339 13.75 12.28 18.15
C ARG A 339 14.13 12.43 19.63
N GLU A 340 14.62 11.35 20.23
CA GLU A 340 15.54 11.48 21.35
C GLU A 340 16.92 11.86 20.84
#